data_905c33dbbf73de5e28e04655e2596a09
#
_entry.id   905c33dbbf73de5e28e04655e2596a09
#
_cell.length_a   1.000
_cell.length_b   1.000
_cell.length_c   1.000
_cell.angle_alpha   90.00
_cell.angle_beta   90.00
_cell.angle_gamma   90.00
#
_symmetry.space_group_name_H-M   'P 1'
#
loop_
_entity.id
_entity.type
_entity.pdbx_description
1 polymer ?
#
loop_
_entity_poly.entity_id
_entity_poly.type
_entity_poly.pdbx_seq_one_letter_code
_entity_poly.pdbx_strand_id
1 'polypeptide(L)'
;DFSPEVAQIATSLEAQGYPADRAALETALAEALCQAFGHLHTPAVYAADYRRLCLNLGQTLRIPDTGETVTALDIDRQYGLVVRRRDGTVDTLRCGEVSVRGLYGYV
;
A
#
# COMPACT_ATOMS: atom_id res chain seq x y z
N ASP A 1 -18.73 -2.12 14.08
CA ASP A 1 -19.26 -3.22 13.26
C ASP A 1 -19.39 -2.80 11.80
N PHE A 2 -19.05 -3.70 10.90
CA PHE A 2 -19.17 -3.47 9.46
C PHE A 2 -20.52 -3.95 8.94
N SER A 3 -21.09 -3.27 7.94
CA SER A 3 -22.24 -3.81 7.22
C SER A 3 -21.86 -5.13 6.53
N PRO A 4 -22.83 -6.03 6.22
CA PRO A 4 -22.53 -7.32 5.60
C PRO A 4 -21.72 -7.21 4.30
N GLU A 5 -21.95 -6.16 3.51
CA GLU A 5 -21.23 -5.91 2.26
C GLU A 5 -19.79 -5.49 2.52
N VAL A 6 -19.57 -4.62 3.52
CA VAL A 6 -18.23 -4.15 3.88
C VAL A 6 -17.44 -5.24 4.60
N ALA A 7 -18.10 -6.09 5.40
CA ALA A 7 -17.44 -7.18 6.13
C ALA A 7 -16.75 -8.19 5.22
N GLN A 8 -17.12 -8.27 3.94
CA GLN A 8 -16.48 -9.16 2.98
C GLN A 8 -15.10 -8.66 2.54
N ILE A 9 -14.84 -7.37 2.64
CA ILE A 9 -13.63 -6.72 2.13
C ILE A 9 -12.86 -5.92 3.19
N ALA A 10 -13.42 -5.80 4.40
CA ALA A 10 -12.82 -5.05 5.51
C ALA A 10 -12.59 -5.95 6.72
N THR A 11 -11.61 -5.58 7.51
CA THR A 11 -11.31 -6.25 8.77
C THR A 11 -10.88 -5.24 9.84
N SER A 12 -10.68 -5.71 11.05
CA SER A 12 -10.13 -4.92 12.16
C SER A 12 -9.10 -5.74 12.93
N LEU A 13 -8.30 -5.09 13.76
CA LEU A 13 -7.36 -5.80 14.63
C LEU A 13 -8.09 -6.79 15.55
N GLU A 14 -9.22 -6.38 16.10
CA GLU A 14 -10.05 -7.24 16.96
C GLU A 14 -10.56 -8.46 16.20
N ALA A 15 -11.07 -8.27 14.97
CA ALA A 15 -11.54 -9.37 14.12
C ALA A 15 -10.45 -10.36 13.75
N GLN A 16 -9.19 -9.92 13.73
CA GLN A 16 -8.01 -10.74 13.48
C GLN A 16 -7.40 -11.33 14.77
N GLY A 17 -8.07 -11.14 15.91
CA GLY A 17 -7.62 -11.70 17.20
C GLY A 17 -6.52 -10.91 17.88
N TYR A 18 -6.25 -9.69 17.44
CA TYR A 18 -5.29 -8.80 18.08
C TYR A 18 -6.00 -7.85 19.04
N PRO A 19 -5.80 -7.99 20.36
CA PRO A 19 -6.38 -7.03 21.30
C PRO A 19 -5.77 -5.65 21.06
N ALA A 20 -6.61 -4.64 20.87
CA ALA A 20 -6.19 -3.29 20.62
C ALA A 20 -6.55 -2.38 21.80
N ASP A 21 -5.54 -1.79 22.44
CA ASP A 21 -5.72 -0.66 23.32
C ASP A 21 -5.76 0.61 22.45
N ARG A 22 -6.94 1.19 22.32
CA ARG A 22 -7.16 2.37 21.47
C ARG A 22 -6.28 3.55 21.89
N ALA A 23 -6.16 3.83 23.16
CA ALA A 23 -5.35 4.95 23.67
C ALA A 23 -3.87 4.74 23.37
N ALA A 24 -3.35 3.52 23.57
CA ALA A 24 -1.98 3.18 23.24
C ALA A 24 -1.72 3.28 21.73
N LEU A 25 -2.67 2.85 20.90
CA LEU A 25 -2.58 2.92 19.45
C LEU A 25 -2.58 4.38 18.95
N GLU A 26 -3.44 5.22 19.50
CA GLU A 26 -3.49 6.65 19.17
C GLU A 26 -2.17 7.35 19.54
N THR A 27 -1.61 7.04 20.69
CA THR A 27 -0.31 7.58 21.12
C THR A 27 0.82 7.13 20.18
N ALA A 28 0.89 5.84 19.88
CA ALA A 28 1.90 5.30 18.98
C ALA A 28 1.80 5.89 17.57
N LEU A 29 0.58 6.08 17.06
CA LEU A 29 0.35 6.71 15.77
C LEU A 29 0.80 8.17 15.76
N ALA A 30 0.47 8.94 16.80
CA ALA A 30 0.89 10.33 16.93
C ALA A 30 2.42 10.46 16.98
N GLU A 31 3.10 9.61 17.74
CA GLU A 31 4.56 9.57 17.81
C GLU A 31 5.19 9.23 16.45
N ALA A 32 4.65 8.22 15.75
CA ALA A 32 5.13 7.82 14.44
C ALA A 32 4.96 8.93 13.40
N LEU A 33 3.83 9.66 13.43
CA LEU A 33 3.59 10.82 12.57
C LEU A 33 4.56 11.96 12.87
N CYS A 34 4.85 12.24 14.14
CA CYS A 34 5.85 13.26 14.51
C CYS A 34 7.25 12.90 14.01
N GLN A 35 7.65 11.63 14.12
CA GLN A 35 8.93 11.15 13.59
C GLN A 35 8.99 11.28 12.07
N ALA A 36 7.92 10.86 11.38
CA ALA A 36 7.83 10.97 9.92
C ALA A 36 7.89 12.43 9.45
N PHE A 37 7.24 13.34 10.19
CA PHE A 37 7.30 14.78 9.93
C PHE A 37 8.72 15.34 10.02
N GLY A 38 9.54 14.84 10.95
CA GLY A 38 10.95 15.18 11.07
C GLY A 38 11.81 14.74 9.87
N HIS A 39 11.30 13.85 9.03
CA HIS A 39 11.98 13.31 7.84
C HIS A 39 11.39 13.79 6.51
N LEU A 40 10.64 14.89 6.49
CA LEU A 40 10.05 15.42 5.25
C LEU A 40 11.08 15.74 4.16
N HIS A 41 12.30 16.12 4.56
CA HIS A 41 13.39 16.41 3.63
C HIS A 41 14.25 15.18 3.30
N THR A 42 14.00 14.07 3.97
CA THR A 42 14.72 12.80 3.77
C THR A 42 13.75 11.62 3.71
N PRO A 43 12.72 11.66 2.85
CA PRO A 43 11.67 10.64 2.82
C PRO A 43 12.20 9.25 2.46
N ALA A 44 13.33 9.16 1.81
CA ALA A 44 13.94 7.90 1.39
C ALA A 44 14.33 6.97 2.56
N VAL A 45 14.41 7.49 3.80
CA VAL A 45 14.72 6.68 4.99
C VAL A 45 13.68 5.60 5.26
N TYR A 46 12.45 5.78 4.80
CA TYR A 46 11.36 4.82 4.95
C TYR A 46 11.20 3.85 3.76
N ALA A 47 11.95 4.05 2.68
CA ALA A 47 11.74 3.30 1.44
C ALA A 47 11.94 1.79 1.60
N ALA A 48 12.92 1.37 2.40
CA ALA A 48 13.19 -0.05 2.65
C ALA A 48 12.02 -0.73 3.39
N ASP A 49 11.50 -0.10 4.43
CA ASP A 49 10.36 -0.61 5.18
C ASP A 49 9.07 -0.58 4.36
N TYR A 50 8.86 0.47 3.59
CA TYR A 50 7.71 0.57 2.70
C TYR A 50 7.72 -0.57 1.68
N ARG A 51 8.87 -0.84 1.05
CA ARG A 51 9.03 -1.95 0.11
C ARG A 51 8.76 -3.30 0.78
N ARG A 52 9.29 -3.52 1.96
CA ARG A 52 9.10 -4.75 2.73
C ARG A 52 7.64 -5.01 3.09
N LEU A 53 6.88 -3.95 3.40
CA LEU A 53 5.48 -4.03 3.82
C LEU A 53 4.49 -3.95 2.65
N CYS A 54 4.95 -3.63 1.44
CA CYS A 54 4.09 -3.50 0.27
C CYS A 54 3.61 -4.87 -0.23
N LEU A 55 2.36 -5.19 0.02
CA LEU A 55 1.74 -6.47 -0.37
C LEU A 55 1.61 -6.63 -1.88
N ASN A 56 1.64 -5.55 -2.62
CA ASN A 56 1.43 -5.57 -4.08
C ASN A 56 2.65 -6.09 -4.85
N LEU A 57 3.85 -6.06 -4.26
CA LEU A 57 5.07 -6.48 -4.93
C LEU A 57 5.02 -7.98 -5.30
N GLY A 58 5.41 -8.28 -6.52
CA GLY A 58 5.33 -9.62 -7.08
C GLY A 58 3.93 -10.02 -7.58
N GLN A 59 2.93 -9.17 -7.37
CA GLN A 59 1.54 -9.45 -7.77
C GLN A 59 1.24 -8.92 -9.16
N THR A 60 0.30 -9.58 -9.82
CA THR A 60 -0.31 -9.08 -11.04
C THR A 60 -1.47 -8.16 -10.67
N LEU A 61 -1.42 -6.93 -11.14
CA LEU A 61 -2.34 -5.87 -10.77
C LEU A 61 -3.07 -5.34 -11.99
N ARG A 62 -4.26 -4.82 -11.78
CA ARG A 62 -5.02 -4.11 -12.81
C ARG A 62 -5.03 -2.61 -12.49
N ILE A 63 -4.69 -1.80 -13.49
CA ILE A 63 -4.80 -0.34 -13.41
C ILE A 63 -6.24 0.03 -13.78
N PRO A 64 -7.04 0.59 -12.85
CA PRO A 64 -8.47 0.83 -13.11
C PRO A 64 -8.72 1.77 -14.29
N ASP A 65 -7.95 2.85 -14.41
CA ASP A 65 -8.15 3.90 -15.40
C ASP A 65 -7.95 3.40 -16.84
N THR A 66 -6.98 2.52 -17.05
CA THR A 66 -6.66 2.00 -18.39
C THR A 66 -7.16 0.58 -18.61
N GLY A 67 -7.53 -0.13 -17.55
CA GLY A 67 -7.86 -1.56 -17.58
C GLY A 67 -6.65 -2.46 -17.84
N GLU A 68 -5.45 -1.89 -17.91
CA GLU A 68 -4.22 -2.62 -18.20
C GLU A 68 -3.82 -3.52 -17.04
N THR A 69 -3.30 -4.69 -17.37
CA THR A 69 -2.74 -5.63 -16.40
C THR A 69 -1.22 -5.52 -16.41
N VAL A 70 -0.63 -5.32 -15.22
CA VAL A 70 0.80 -5.16 -15.02
C VAL A 70 1.29 -6.02 -13.86
N THR A 71 2.58 -6.32 -13.83
CA THR A 71 3.21 -6.98 -12.67
C THR A 71 3.97 -5.95 -11.86
N ALA A 72 3.66 -5.82 -10.58
CA ALA A 72 4.40 -4.95 -9.66
C ALA A 72 5.75 -5.57 -9.34
N LEU A 73 6.84 -4.85 -9.60
CA LEU A 73 8.20 -5.34 -9.44
C LEU A 73 8.87 -4.79 -8.19
N ASP A 74 8.76 -3.50 -7.96
CA ASP A 74 9.49 -2.82 -6.90
C ASP A 74 8.87 -1.45 -6.57
N ILE A 75 9.36 -0.84 -5.51
CA ILE A 75 9.12 0.55 -5.15
C ILE A 75 10.46 1.29 -5.27
N ASP A 76 10.47 2.39 -6.01
CA ASP A 76 11.67 3.18 -6.15
C ASP A 76 11.91 4.12 -4.93
N ARG A 77 13.01 4.86 -4.96
CA ARG A 77 13.37 5.77 -3.85
C ARG A 77 12.42 6.95 -3.67
N GLN A 78 11.60 7.23 -4.65
CA GLN A 78 10.59 8.30 -4.63
C GLN A 78 9.17 7.74 -4.44
N TYR A 79 9.07 6.47 -4.00
CA TYR A 79 7.82 5.75 -3.77
C TYR A 79 6.98 5.52 -5.03
N GLY A 80 7.60 5.60 -6.22
CA GLY A 80 6.96 5.18 -7.46
C GLY A 80 6.85 3.66 -7.53
N LEU A 81 5.73 3.16 -8.04
CA LEU A 81 5.53 1.73 -8.26
C LEU A 81 6.15 1.32 -9.60
N VAL A 82 7.21 0.53 -9.54
CA VAL A 82 7.87 -0.03 -10.71
C VAL A 82 7.08 -1.23 -11.20
N VAL A 83 6.64 -1.21 -12.45
CA VAL A 83 5.79 -2.24 -13.03
C VAL A 83 6.37 -2.76 -14.34
N ARG A 84 6.07 -4.01 -14.65
CA ARG A 84 6.31 -4.61 -15.98
C ARG A 84 4.98 -4.74 -16.70
N ARG A 85 4.90 -4.17 -17.89
CA ARG A 85 3.75 -4.25 -18.78
C ARG A 85 3.72 -5.59 -19.52
N ARG A 86 2.62 -5.90 -20.17
CA ARG A 86 2.44 -7.15 -20.94
C ARG A 86 3.45 -7.32 -22.08
N ASP A 87 3.88 -6.22 -22.68
CA ASP A 87 4.89 -6.22 -23.75
C ASP A 87 6.33 -6.40 -23.23
N GLY A 88 6.50 -6.56 -21.91
CA GLY A 88 7.81 -6.72 -21.25
C GLY A 88 8.49 -5.41 -20.89
N THR A 89 7.94 -4.26 -21.26
CA THR A 89 8.51 -2.97 -20.88
C THR A 89 8.35 -2.71 -19.38
N VAL A 90 9.35 -2.06 -18.79
CA VAL A 90 9.34 -1.64 -17.39
C VAL A 90 9.08 -0.15 -17.33
N ASP A 91 8.16 0.25 -16.48
CA ASP A 91 7.76 1.63 -16.29
C ASP A 91 7.58 1.90 -14.79
N THR A 92 7.54 3.19 -14.43
CA THR A 92 7.30 3.59 -13.04
C THR A 92 6.07 4.48 -12.96
N LEU A 93 5.10 4.04 -12.17
CA LEU A 93 3.87 4.78 -11.93
C LEU A 93 4.10 5.77 -10.78
N ARG A 94 4.07 7.08 -11.06
CA ARG A 94 4.45 8.12 -10.10
C ARG A 94 3.34 9.05 -9.71
N CYS A 95 2.36 9.27 -10.55
CA CYS A 95 1.34 10.27 -10.32
C CYS A 95 -0.04 9.81 -10.77
N GLY A 96 -1.02 10.53 -10.29
CA GLY A 96 -2.42 10.23 -10.48
C GLY A 96 -2.98 9.39 -9.33
N GLU A 97 -4.27 9.33 -9.26
CA GLU A 97 -4.95 8.39 -8.39
C GLU A 97 -4.84 6.99 -9.01
N VAL A 98 -3.68 6.37 -8.86
CA VAL A 98 -3.52 4.99 -9.30
C VAL A 98 -4.07 4.09 -8.20
N SER A 99 -5.33 3.78 -8.32
CA SER A 99 -5.93 2.71 -7.52
C SER A 99 -5.51 1.38 -8.14
N VAL A 100 -4.50 0.75 -7.58
CA VAL A 100 -4.04 -0.56 -8.03
C VAL A 100 -4.78 -1.63 -7.25
N ARG A 101 -5.44 -2.54 -7.95
CA ARG A 101 -6.18 -3.64 -7.34
C ARG A 101 -5.65 -4.97 -7.87
N GLY A 102 -5.58 -5.97 -7.02
CA GLY A 102 -5.31 -7.34 -7.45
C GLY A 102 -6.37 -7.82 -8.44
N LEU A 103 -6.08 -8.90 -9.16
CA LEU A 103 -6.98 -9.46 -10.17
C LEU A 103 -8.36 -9.85 -9.62
N TYR A 104 -8.43 -10.14 -8.34
CA TYR A 104 -9.65 -10.59 -7.65
C TYR A 104 -10.27 -9.50 -6.76
N GLY A 105 -9.91 -8.24 -6.98
CA GLY A 105 -10.41 -7.12 -6.20
C GLY A 105 -9.35 -6.55 -5.24
N TYR A 106 -9.64 -6.54 -3.95
CA TYR A 106 -8.67 -6.14 -2.94
C TYR A 106 -7.72 -7.27 -2.60
N VAL A 107 -6.48 -6.93 -2.40
CA VAL A 107 -5.41 -7.88 -2.07
C VAL A 107 -5.64 -8.48 -0.69
#